data_d36e47ad4975191cd021e205c3e7ab34
#
_entry.id   d36e47ad4975191cd021e205c3e7ab34
#
_cell.length_a   1.000
_cell.length_b   1.000
_cell.length_c   1.000
_cell.angle_alpha   90.00
_cell.angle_beta   90.00
_cell.angle_gamma   90.00
#
_symmetry.space_group_name_H-M   'P 1'
#
loop_
_entity.id
_entity.type
_entity.pdbx_description
1 polymer ?
#
loop_
_entity_poly.entity_id
_entity_poly.type
_entity_poly.pdbx_seq_one_letter_code
_entity_poly.pdbx_strand_id
1 'polypeptide(L)'
;MTDLSMNEKMILIQYAIEKYEKEEELFQKLSNTLPEKEIQRSLDTLIGTQRVRRIGPEIIQNNTSHTELPDLPENLKPFLEKI
;
A
#
# COMPACT_ATOMS: atom_id res chain seq x y z
N MET A 1 6.28 15.45 -8.17
CA MET A 1 6.07 14.19 -8.89
C MET A 1 6.82 13.07 -8.17
N THR A 2 6.18 11.95 -7.96
CA THR A 2 6.80 10.83 -7.27
C THR A 2 7.49 9.91 -8.27
N ASP A 3 8.79 9.74 -8.10
CA ASP A 3 9.59 8.85 -8.95
C ASP A 3 9.88 7.53 -8.23
N LEU A 4 8.83 6.97 -7.62
CA LEU A 4 8.96 5.72 -6.92
C LEU A 4 8.88 4.54 -7.89
N SER A 5 9.71 3.53 -7.68
CA SER A 5 9.63 2.29 -8.43
C SER A 5 8.35 1.55 -8.03
N MET A 6 7.97 0.55 -8.84
CA MET A 6 6.81 -0.28 -8.52
C MET A 6 6.97 -0.94 -7.16
N ASN A 7 8.16 -1.46 -6.88
CA ASN A 7 8.44 -2.09 -5.60
C ASN A 7 8.29 -1.11 -4.43
N GLU A 8 8.79 0.10 -4.60
CA GLU A 8 8.66 1.14 -3.58
C GLU A 8 7.22 1.53 -3.34
N LYS A 9 6.43 1.64 -4.41
CA LYS A 9 5.00 1.93 -4.29
C LYS A 9 4.28 0.83 -3.52
N MET A 10 4.62 -0.43 -3.79
CA MET A 10 4.01 -1.55 -3.09
C MET A 10 4.36 -1.56 -1.61
N ILE A 11 5.62 -1.26 -1.28
CA ILE A 11 6.05 -1.18 0.11
C ILE A 11 5.30 -0.06 0.83
N LEU A 12 5.21 1.10 0.21
CA LEU A 12 4.51 2.24 0.79
C LEU A 12 3.04 1.91 1.06
N ILE A 13 2.40 1.24 0.11
CA ILE A 13 1.00 0.84 0.26
C ILE A 13 0.83 -0.17 1.39
N GLN A 14 1.75 -1.12 1.52
CA GLN A 14 1.68 -2.09 2.61
C GLN A 14 1.78 -1.42 3.98
N TYR A 15 2.64 -0.42 4.13
CA TYR A 15 2.71 0.35 5.38
C TYR A 15 1.48 1.21 5.59
N ALA A 16 0.90 1.74 4.52
CA ALA A 16 -0.33 2.51 4.62
C ALA A 16 -1.51 1.64 5.06
N ILE A 17 -1.54 0.37 4.63
CA ILE A 17 -2.57 -0.58 5.04
C ILE A 17 -2.52 -0.81 6.56
N GLU A 18 -1.35 -0.75 7.16
CA GLU A 18 -1.23 -0.87 8.61
C GLU A 18 -1.88 0.29 9.33
N LYS A 19 -1.98 1.44 8.66
CA LYS A 19 -2.64 2.63 9.23
C LYS A 19 -4.14 2.64 8.92
N TYR A 20 -4.51 2.23 7.71
CA TYR A 20 -5.88 2.33 7.22
C TYR A 20 -6.30 1.02 6.58
N GLU A 21 -7.10 0.25 7.28
CA GLU A 21 -7.58 -1.04 6.78
C GLU A 21 -8.71 -0.92 5.77
N LYS A 22 -9.47 0.17 5.84
CA LYS A 22 -10.57 0.39 4.91
C LYS A 22 -10.02 0.85 3.56
N GLU A 23 -10.40 0.13 2.51
CA GLU A 23 -9.92 0.41 1.17
C GLU A 23 -10.22 1.84 0.73
N GLU A 24 -11.43 2.31 0.98
CA GLU A 24 -11.84 3.66 0.61
C GLU A 24 -10.96 4.73 1.27
N GLU A 25 -10.73 4.57 2.58
CA GLU A 25 -9.90 5.51 3.33
C GLU A 25 -8.45 5.45 2.87
N LEU A 26 -7.96 4.24 2.61
CA LEU A 26 -6.61 4.02 2.11
C LEU A 26 -6.40 4.76 0.77
N PHE A 27 -7.32 4.59 -0.17
CA PHE A 27 -7.24 5.26 -1.47
C PHE A 27 -7.28 6.77 -1.31
N GLN A 28 -8.15 7.27 -0.45
CA GLN A 28 -8.29 8.69 -0.19
C GLN A 28 -6.98 9.30 0.32
N LYS A 29 -6.32 8.61 1.25
CA LYS A 29 -5.07 9.09 1.81
C LYS A 29 -3.91 8.96 0.82
N LEU A 30 -3.83 7.83 0.13
CA LEU A 30 -2.77 7.59 -0.84
C LEU A 30 -2.87 8.48 -2.08
N SER A 31 -4.07 8.92 -2.45
CA SER A 31 -4.27 9.77 -3.62
C SER A 31 -3.56 11.11 -3.51
N ASN A 32 -3.20 11.52 -2.30
CA ASN A 32 -2.42 12.74 -2.09
C ASN A 32 -0.96 12.57 -2.50
N THR A 33 -0.51 11.34 -2.66
CA THR A 33 0.90 11.04 -2.96
C THR A 33 1.05 10.31 -4.28
N LEU A 34 0.12 9.41 -4.62
CA LEU A 34 0.18 8.59 -5.82
C LEU A 34 -1.08 8.75 -6.66
N PRO A 35 -0.97 8.67 -7.99
CA PRO A 35 -2.17 8.64 -8.84
C PRO A 35 -3.00 7.40 -8.52
N GLU A 36 -4.32 7.55 -8.61
CA GLU A 36 -5.25 6.46 -8.31
C GLU A 36 -4.97 5.19 -9.12
N LYS A 37 -4.61 5.34 -10.39
CA LYS A 37 -4.27 4.20 -11.25
C LYS A 37 -3.08 3.42 -10.72
N GLU A 38 -2.09 4.14 -10.19
CA GLU A 38 -0.90 3.51 -9.63
C GLU A 38 -1.23 2.78 -8.34
N ILE A 39 -2.09 3.36 -7.51
CA ILE A 39 -2.54 2.73 -6.27
C ILE A 39 -3.27 1.43 -6.62
N GLN A 40 -4.20 1.49 -7.56
CA GLN A 40 -4.99 0.33 -7.95
C GLN A 40 -4.11 -0.79 -8.52
N ARG A 41 -3.20 -0.43 -9.42
CA ARG A 41 -2.28 -1.39 -10.03
C ARG A 41 -1.40 -2.07 -8.99
N SER A 42 -0.83 -1.28 -8.09
CA SER A 42 0.03 -1.80 -7.03
C SER A 42 -0.74 -2.70 -6.08
N LEU A 43 -1.95 -2.29 -5.71
CA LEU A 43 -2.80 -3.07 -4.82
C LEU A 43 -3.20 -4.39 -5.47
N ASP A 44 -3.57 -4.36 -6.75
CA ASP A 44 -3.93 -5.58 -7.49
C ASP A 44 -2.74 -6.56 -7.53
N THR A 45 -1.53 -6.04 -7.72
CA THR A 45 -0.32 -6.86 -7.71
C THR A 45 -0.07 -7.45 -6.33
N LEU A 46 -0.25 -6.67 -5.27
CA LEU A 46 -0.07 -7.16 -3.91
C LEU A 46 -1.07 -8.26 -3.58
N ILE A 47 -2.31 -8.11 -4.01
CA ILE A 47 -3.33 -9.13 -3.80
C ILE A 47 -3.02 -10.38 -4.63
N GLY A 48 -2.62 -10.18 -5.88
CA GLY A 48 -2.27 -11.28 -6.78
C GLY A 48 -1.07 -12.09 -6.32
N THR A 49 -0.12 -11.46 -5.61
CA THR A 49 1.06 -12.14 -5.07
C THR A 49 0.85 -12.61 -3.63
N GLN A 50 -0.34 -12.46 -3.10
CA GLN A 50 -0.71 -12.87 -1.74
C GLN A 50 0.03 -12.14 -0.62
N ARG A 51 0.54 -10.97 -0.91
CA ARG A 51 1.16 -10.10 0.11
C ARG A 51 0.11 -9.31 0.88
N VAL A 52 -1.03 -9.09 0.25
CA VAL A 52 -2.19 -8.42 0.83
C VAL A 52 -3.41 -9.29 0.55
N ARG A 53 -4.31 -9.35 1.48
CA ARG A 53 -5.55 -10.12 1.28
C ARG A 53 -6.76 -9.24 1.58
N ARG A 54 -7.83 -9.51 0.88
CA ARG A 54 -9.12 -8.85 1.08
C ARG A 54 -9.95 -9.71 2.02
N ILE A 55 -10.27 -9.20 3.20
CA ILE A 55 -11.02 -9.94 4.21
C ILE A 55 -12.49 -9.54 4.28
N GLY A 56 -12.90 -8.58 3.46
CA GLY A 56 -14.29 -8.15 3.39
C GLY A 56 -14.48 -7.27 2.19
N PRO A 57 -15.70 -6.80 1.92
CA PRO A 57 -15.96 -5.99 0.74
C PRO A 57 -15.17 -4.67 0.71
N GLU A 58 -14.81 -4.16 1.88
CA GLU A 58 -14.10 -2.88 1.97
C GLU A 58 -12.88 -2.92 2.87
N ILE A 59 -12.48 -4.08 3.34
CA ILE A 59 -11.38 -4.22 4.27
C ILE A 59 -10.27 -5.06 3.67
N ILE A 60 -9.04 -4.55 3.74
CA ILE A 60 -7.86 -5.24 3.26
C ILE A 60 -6.79 -5.24 4.36
N GLN A 61 -5.99 -6.28 4.38
CA GLN A 61 -4.93 -6.44 5.37
C GLN A 61 -3.68 -7.02 4.73
N ASN A 62 -2.52 -6.69 5.31
CA ASN A 62 -1.28 -7.36 4.94
C ASN A 62 -1.35 -8.83 5.35
N ASN A 63 -0.89 -9.71 4.46
CA ASN A 63 -0.89 -11.14 4.71
C ASN A 63 0.45 -11.55 5.31
N THR A 64 0.66 -11.21 6.58
CA THR A 64 1.92 -11.46 7.27
C THR A 64 2.16 -12.92 7.58
N SER A 65 1.14 -13.76 7.46
CA SER A 65 1.30 -15.20 7.62
C SER A 65 1.98 -15.85 6.41
N HIS A 66 1.96 -15.15 5.27
CA HIS A 66 2.55 -15.65 4.03
C HIS A 66 3.90 -14.99 3.74
N THR A 67 3.97 -13.68 3.87
CA THR A 67 5.20 -12.91 3.66
C THR A 67 5.34 -11.86 4.74
N GLU A 68 6.56 -11.62 5.20
CA GLU A 68 6.80 -10.57 6.16
C GLU A 68 6.75 -9.21 5.48
N LEU A 69 6.37 -8.20 6.27
CA LEU A 69 6.39 -6.82 5.79
C LEU A 69 7.85 -6.40 5.60
N PRO A 70 8.23 -5.91 4.41
CA PRO A 70 9.62 -5.51 4.18
C PRO A 70 9.99 -4.27 4.99
N ASP A 71 11.29 -4.06 5.19
CA ASP A 71 11.78 -2.88 5.88
C ASP A 71 11.40 -1.63 5.08
N LEU A 72 11.05 -0.56 5.80
CA LEU A 72 10.68 0.70 5.17
C LEU A 72 11.94 1.46 4.73
N PRO A 73 12.15 1.66 3.42
CA PRO A 73 13.27 2.48 2.95
C PRO A 73 13.17 3.91 3.46
N GLU A 74 14.31 4.53 3.73
CA GLU A 74 14.32 5.88 4.26
C GLU A 74 13.67 6.90 3.33
N ASN A 75 13.81 6.70 2.01
CA ASN A 75 13.20 7.61 1.04
C ASN A 75 11.67 7.55 1.04
N LEU A 76 11.08 6.52 1.63
CA LEU A 76 9.63 6.39 1.73
C LEU A 76 9.06 6.98 3.01
N LYS A 77 9.88 7.19 4.02
CA LYS A 77 9.41 7.73 5.30
C LYS A 77 8.65 9.05 5.17
N PRO A 78 9.16 10.05 4.38
CA PRO A 78 8.42 11.30 4.21
C PRO A 78 7.05 11.10 3.56
N PHE A 79 6.95 10.16 2.62
CA PHE A 79 5.68 9.86 1.97
C PHE A 79 4.70 9.24 2.94
N LEU A 80 5.16 8.32 3.76
CA LEU A 80 4.32 7.65 4.75
C LEU A 80 3.82 8.63 5.80
N GLU A 81 4.64 9.58 6.21
CA GLU A 81 4.25 10.61 7.17
C GLU A 81 3.13 11.51 6.66
N LYS A 82 3.05 11.70 5.34
CA LYS A 82 2.02 12.52 4.72
C LYS A 82 0.68 11.78 4.55
N ILE A 83 0.68 10.49 4.71
CA ILE A 83 -0.51 9.65 4.55
C ILE A 83 -1.31 9.52 5.89
#